data_468b7f5292f8bebde4b0187f1e5e273f
#
_entry.id   468b7f5292f8bebde4b0187f1e5e273f
#
_cell.length_a   1.000
_cell.length_b   1.000
_cell.length_c   1.000
_cell.angle_alpha   90.00
_cell.angle_beta   90.00
_cell.angle_gamma   90.00
#
_symmetry.space_group_name_H-M   'P 1'
#
loop_
_entity.id
_entity.type
_entity.pdbx_description
1 polymer ?
#
loop_
_entity_poly.entity_id
_entity_poly.type
_entity_poly.pdbx_seq_one_letter_code
_entity_poly.pdbx_strand_id
1 'polypeptide(L)'
;MEFKNELRREANFALGWPARTAALLMVVSTIITYFDSQSRGNPNAVYTLFAYSLSILIVLLYPFLTAIFSQLEKYSVQFLDLLCLSGVFGFALTLLIIFDGVLSPESFQSIFLLLQGQVTFVLAIASAFAFHRNYYVTLLRNFFFACLAGFLLFLISEQFFVLNRLPLVEGYSIGTLLNWVFYESVRTRFYLKSTDADTRQHLYNQLSKLVYPHQLERIKLGDELENTMPLKEGKAIVNVFDVQKSGEIRHEKTQDFFMGIFQSFLQVCMKGYEHNPLRSRAFRLKETGDGFISSVGYPFLPIDSSSLADSAVSTALTMFEAFNLEVRKFNYSRPIKGAMGLAYNSVQGTFQSGGIRSYDLFGDSLIQAAKYEELRKQPAFWKIFSDHAWSLGLKDFNILIVQEFVYNSLSASYRELFTEIDLSDEALIEKDFQMMYDNEAKYIYFHVLP
;
A
#
# COMPACT_ATOMS: atom_id res chain seq x y z
N MET A 1 7.06 -2.33 19.45
CA MET A 1 6.49 -3.70 19.56
C MET A 1 7.01 -4.62 18.46
N GLU A 2 7.22 -4.11 17.27
CA GLU A 2 7.62 -4.86 16.07
C GLU A 2 9.05 -5.44 16.10
N PHE A 3 10.05 -4.65 16.51
CA PHE A 3 11.44 -5.15 16.59
C PHE A 3 11.61 -6.33 17.56
N LYS A 4 10.86 -6.34 18.66
CA LYS A 4 10.83 -7.49 19.59
C LYS A 4 10.26 -8.75 18.91
N ASN A 5 9.31 -8.59 18.01
CA ASN A 5 8.74 -9.72 17.28
C ASN A 5 9.72 -10.26 16.23
N GLU A 6 10.51 -9.39 15.58
CA GLU A 6 11.56 -9.83 14.66
C GLU A 6 12.66 -10.62 15.39
N LEU A 7 13.11 -10.15 16.55
CA LEU A 7 14.08 -10.90 17.39
C LEU A 7 13.55 -12.27 17.80
N ARG A 8 12.26 -12.38 18.13
CA ARG A 8 11.63 -13.67 18.43
C ARG A 8 11.57 -14.58 17.21
N ARG A 9 11.29 -14.01 16.03
CA ARG A 9 11.28 -14.77 14.77
C ARG A 9 12.66 -15.35 14.47
N GLU A 10 13.72 -14.58 14.64
CA GLU A 10 15.10 -15.05 14.47
C GLU A 10 15.47 -16.13 15.52
N ALA A 11 15.06 -15.96 16.78
CA ALA A 11 15.24 -16.97 17.81
C ALA A 11 14.48 -18.28 17.51
N ASN A 12 13.25 -18.20 17.03
CA ASN A 12 12.48 -19.36 16.59
C ASN A 12 13.14 -20.06 15.40
N PHE A 13 13.68 -19.30 14.45
CA PHE A 13 14.44 -19.85 13.34
C PHE A 13 15.69 -20.58 13.83
N ALA A 14 16.45 -19.99 14.77
CA ALA A 14 17.65 -20.59 15.35
C ALA A 14 17.34 -21.90 16.10
N LEU A 15 16.20 -21.98 16.81
CA LEU A 15 15.72 -23.21 17.48
C LEU A 15 15.16 -24.26 16.50
N GLY A 16 14.96 -23.91 15.23
CA GLY A 16 14.53 -24.80 14.17
C GLY A 16 15.65 -25.69 13.63
N TRP A 17 15.94 -25.55 12.33
CA TRP A 17 16.98 -26.34 11.65
C TRP A 17 18.39 -26.18 12.20
N PRO A 18 18.90 -24.96 12.51
CA PRO A 18 20.24 -24.80 13.07
C PRO A 18 20.44 -25.56 14.40
N ALA A 19 19.49 -25.45 15.32
CA ALA A 19 19.56 -26.16 16.59
C ALA A 19 19.51 -27.69 16.42
N ARG A 20 18.67 -28.19 15.50
CA ARG A 20 18.61 -29.64 15.20
C ARG A 20 19.91 -30.17 14.63
N THR A 21 20.57 -29.40 13.73
CA THR A 21 21.87 -29.74 13.20
C THR A 21 22.92 -29.76 14.31
N ALA A 22 22.91 -28.77 15.22
CA ALA A 22 23.79 -28.73 16.38
C ALA A 22 23.54 -29.91 17.32
N ALA A 23 22.27 -30.28 17.58
CA ALA A 23 21.94 -31.46 18.40
C ALA A 23 22.42 -32.76 17.76
N LEU A 24 22.31 -32.91 16.44
CA LEU A 24 22.88 -34.08 15.74
C LEU A 24 24.40 -34.16 15.90
N LEU A 25 25.11 -33.04 15.76
CA LEU A 25 26.55 -32.98 15.99
C LEU A 25 26.92 -33.31 17.45
N MET A 26 26.10 -32.84 18.41
CA MET A 26 26.29 -33.23 19.83
C MET A 26 26.12 -34.74 20.05
N VAL A 27 25.11 -35.36 19.44
CA VAL A 27 24.92 -36.82 19.49
C VAL A 27 26.14 -37.54 18.92
N VAL A 28 26.61 -37.16 17.75
CA VAL A 28 27.80 -37.75 17.13
C VAL A 28 29.04 -37.58 18.03
N SER A 29 29.24 -36.36 18.57
CA SER A 29 30.33 -36.07 19.50
C SER A 29 30.27 -36.93 20.75
N THR A 30 29.08 -37.10 21.37
CA THR A 30 28.94 -37.94 22.57
C THR A 30 29.24 -39.42 22.28
N ILE A 31 28.81 -39.92 21.13
CA ILE A 31 29.11 -41.30 20.70
C ILE A 31 30.61 -41.51 20.49
N ILE A 32 31.29 -40.60 19.80
CA ILE A 32 32.75 -40.66 19.60
C ILE A 32 33.46 -40.62 20.94
N THR A 33 33.09 -39.71 21.82
CA THR A 33 33.68 -39.57 23.17
C THR A 33 33.45 -40.81 24.00
N TYR A 34 32.29 -41.46 23.90
CA TYR A 34 31.98 -42.71 24.56
C TYR A 34 32.95 -43.83 24.13
N PHE A 35 33.08 -44.06 22.81
CA PHE A 35 33.97 -45.11 22.31
C PHE A 35 35.43 -44.83 22.64
N ASP A 36 35.88 -43.60 22.55
CA ASP A 36 37.24 -43.22 22.94
C ASP A 36 37.49 -43.46 24.46
N SER A 37 36.55 -43.05 25.30
CA SER A 37 36.61 -43.24 26.75
C SER A 37 36.59 -44.73 27.14
N GLN A 38 35.75 -45.52 26.46
CA GLN A 38 35.67 -46.97 26.65
C GLN A 38 36.96 -47.67 26.22
N SER A 39 37.55 -47.27 25.10
CA SER A 39 38.82 -47.84 24.61
C SER A 39 39.98 -47.60 25.57
N ARG A 40 39.90 -46.56 26.38
CA ARG A 40 40.85 -46.21 27.43
C ARG A 40 40.57 -46.89 28.76
N GLY A 41 39.55 -47.75 28.84
CA GLY A 41 39.19 -48.47 30.07
C GLY A 41 38.52 -47.62 31.15
N ASN A 42 37.96 -46.44 30.79
CA ASN A 42 37.30 -45.57 31.74
C ASN A 42 35.94 -46.17 32.21
N PRO A 43 35.79 -46.52 33.53
CA PRO A 43 34.54 -47.10 34.03
C PRO A 43 33.34 -46.18 33.90
N ASN A 44 33.57 -44.87 33.81
CA ASN A 44 32.54 -43.84 33.74
C ASN A 44 32.15 -43.47 32.29
N ALA A 45 32.69 -44.16 31.27
CA ALA A 45 32.46 -43.88 29.84
C ALA A 45 30.98 -43.77 29.49
N VAL A 46 30.10 -44.58 30.12
CA VAL A 46 28.63 -44.54 29.84
C VAL A 46 28.01 -43.18 30.15
N TYR A 47 28.51 -42.44 31.12
CA TYR A 47 27.98 -41.14 31.49
C TYR A 47 28.21 -40.06 30.41
N THR A 48 29.19 -40.22 29.51
CA THR A 48 29.41 -39.30 28.40
C THR A 48 28.21 -39.26 27.46
N LEU A 49 27.45 -40.36 27.33
CA LEU A 49 26.24 -40.39 26.52
C LEU A 49 25.13 -39.48 27.05
N PHE A 50 25.18 -39.16 28.34
CA PHE A 50 24.19 -38.30 28.98
C PHE A 50 24.60 -36.83 29.06
N ALA A 51 25.87 -36.51 28.74
CA ALA A 51 26.41 -35.17 28.92
C ALA A 51 25.62 -34.07 28.24
N TYR A 52 25.14 -34.32 27.03
CA TYR A 52 24.32 -33.33 26.24
C TYR A 52 22.84 -33.70 26.18
N SER A 53 22.37 -34.68 26.98
CA SER A 53 20.97 -35.14 26.94
C SER A 53 19.98 -34.02 27.16
N LEU A 54 20.25 -33.07 28.04
CA LEU A 54 19.39 -31.92 28.30
C LEU A 54 19.30 -30.98 27.07
N SER A 55 20.43 -30.72 26.40
CA SER A 55 20.46 -29.90 25.20
C SER A 55 19.65 -30.53 24.05
N ILE A 56 19.85 -31.84 23.85
CA ILE A 56 19.12 -32.63 22.85
C ILE A 56 17.63 -32.63 23.17
N LEU A 57 17.27 -32.83 24.43
CA LEU A 57 15.87 -32.82 24.89
C LEU A 57 15.18 -31.46 24.61
N ILE A 58 15.86 -30.35 24.92
CA ILE A 58 15.35 -29.00 24.65
C ILE A 58 15.07 -28.83 23.15
N VAL A 59 16.00 -29.20 22.27
CA VAL A 59 15.85 -29.06 20.82
C VAL A 59 14.72 -29.92 20.26
N LEU A 60 14.54 -31.13 20.77
CA LEU A 60 13.50 -32.05 20.33
C LEU A 60 12.11 -31.63 20.85
N LEU A 61 12.03 -31.19 22.11
CA LEU A 61 10.75 -30.81 22.72
C LEU A 61 10.25 -29.44 22.28
N TYR A 62 11.11 -28.50 21.98
CA TYR A 62 10.70 -27.14 21.63
C TYR A 62 9.68 -27.08 20.50
N PRO A 63 9.87 -27.69 19.30
CA PRO A 63 8.90 -27.63 18.23
C PRO A 63 7.58 -28.34 18.57
N PHE A 64 7.64 -29.40 19.38
CA PHE A 64 6.44 -30.08 19.84
C PHE A 64 5.64 -29.24 20.83
N LEU A 65 6.32 -28.59 21.78
CA LEU A 65 5.71 -27.72 22.77
C LEU A 65 5.10 -26.47 22.10
N THR A 66 5.78 -25.88 21.12
CA THR A 66 5.25 -24.70 20.39
C THR A 66 4.10 -25.06 19.47
N ALA A 67 4.04 -26.29 18.93
CA ALA A 67 2.90 -26.76 18.15
C ALA A 67 1.62 -26.92 19.00
N ILE A 68 1.78 -27.37 20.26
CA ILE A 68 0.65 -27.52 21.19
C ILE A 68 0.30 -26.17 21.84
N PHE A 69 1.29 -25.42 22.24
CA PHE A 69 1.16 -24.16 22.99
C PHE A 69 1.83 -23.02 22.22
N SER A 70 1.13 -22.43 21.26
CA SER A 70 1.64 -21.31 20.43
C SER A 70 2.14 -20.10 21.26
N GLN A 71 1.64 -19.96 22.49
CA GLN A 71 2.11 -18.90 23.40
C GLN A 71 3.58 -19.06 23.82
N LEU A 72 4.15 -20.28 23.74
CA LEU A 72 5.55 -20.53 24.09
C LEU A 72 6.54 -19.90 23.11
N GLU A 73 6.12 -19.60 21.88
CA GLU A 73 6.96 -18.84 20.94
C GLU A 73 7.41 -17.49 21.48
N LYS A 74 6.65 -16.91 22.42
CA LYS A 74 7.04 -15.67 23.11
C LYS A 74 8.31 -15.80 23.93
N TYR A 75 8.67 -17.03 24.30
CA TYR A 75 9.82 -17.37 25.15
C TYR A 75 10.98 -18.00 24.37
N SER A 76 10.99 -17.87 23.03
CA SER A 76 12.03 -18.46 22.17
C SER A 76 13.46 -18.04 22.54
N VAL A 77 13.66 -16.78 22.94
CA VAL A 77 14.96 -16.28 23.40
C VAL A 77 15.40 -16.97 24.68
N GLN A 78 14.50 -17.18 25.64
CA GLN A 78 14.76 -17.89 26.89
C GLN A 78 15.06 -19.37 26.66
N PHE A 79 14.37 -20.00 25.68
CA PHE A 79 14.70 -21.39 25.29
C PHE A 79 16.08 -21.48 24.66
N LEU A 80 16.51 -20.50 23.87
CA LEU A 80 17.88 -20.42 23.35
C LEU A 80 18.90 -20.25 24.49
N ASP A 81 18.64 -19.37 25.46
CA ASP A 81 19.49 -19.17 26.62
C ASP A 81 19.63 -20.48 27.44
N LEU A 82 18.52 -21.20 27.63
CA LEU A 82 18.52 -22.50 28.31
C LEU A 82 19.30 -23.56 27.52
N LEU A 83 19.17 -23.56 26.19
CA LEU A 83 19.95 -24.45 25.31
C LEU A 83 21.46 -24.20 25.44
N CYS A 84 21.86 -22.92 25.39
CA CYS A 84 23.25 -22.52 25.54
C CYS A 84 23.79 -22.89 26.93
N LEU A 85 23.02 -22.65 27.98
CA LEU A 85 23.38 -23.00 29.36
C LEU A 85 23.56 -24.51 29.50
N SER A 86 22.62 -25.31 28.98
CA SER A 86 22.69 -26.77 29.01
C SER A 86 23.90 -27.30 28.24
N GLY A 87 24.30 -26.63 27.14
CA GLY A 87 25.50 -26.92 26.37
C GLY A 87 26.79 -26.70 27.19
N VAL A 88 26.88 -25.60 27.94
CA VAL A 88 28.01 -25.32 28.85
C VAL A 88 28.11 -26.39 29.96
N PHE A 89 26.99 -26.76 30.57
CA PHE A 89 26.96 -27.82 31.57
C PHE A 89 27.33 -29.19 31.00
N GLY A 90 26.82 -29.56 29.82
CA GLY A 90 27.12 -30.78 29.13
C GLY A 90 28.61 -30.89 28.80
N PHE A 91 29.21 -29.77 28.35
CA PHE A 91 30.65 -29.71 28.13
C PHE A 91 31.46 -29.92 29.42
N ALA A 92 31.11 -29.21 30.50
CA ALA A 92 31.78 -29.36 31.78
C ALA A 92 31.69 -30.81 32.32
N LEU A 93 30.51 -31.43 32.20
CA LEU A 93 30.28 -32.82 32.59
C LEU A 93 31.14 -33.80 31.76
N THR A 94 31.24 -33.58 30.45
CA THR A 94 32.10 -34.36 29.56
C THR A 94 33.57 -34.30 30.02
N LEU A 95 34.05 -33.11 30.34
CA LEU A 95 35.40 -32.93 30.85
C LEU A 95 35.62 -33.67 32.16
N LEU A 96 34.70 -33.55 33.13
CA LEU A 96 34.78 -34.21 34.41
C LEU A 96 34.87 -35.74 34.25
N ILE A 97 34.05 -36.32 33.38
CA ILE A 97 34.05 -37.77 33.12
C ILE A 97 35.35 -38.23 32.45
N ILE A 98 35.88 -37.44 31.50
CA ILE A 98 37.16 -37.78 30.83
C ILE A 98 38.31 -37.73 31.81
N PHE A 99 38.29 -36.84 32.80
CA PHE A 99 39.39 -36.63 33.75
C PHE A 99 39.33 -37.51 34.96
N ASP A 100 38.18 -38.09 35.33
CA ASP A 100 38.09 -39.05 36.43
C ASP A 100 38.75 -40.40 36.09
N GLY A 101 39.17 -40.61 34.87
CA GLY A 101 39.89 -41.77 34.37
C GLY A 101 41.32 -41.44 33.98
N VAL A 102 42.27 -41.69 34.92
CA VAL A 102 43.74 -41.88 34.72
C VAL A 102 44.35 -41.21 33.47
N LEU A 103 44.91 -40.03 33.62
CA LEU A 103 45.75 -39.40 32.57
C LEU A 103 47.23 -39.51 32.98
N SER A 104 48.04 -40.15 32.12
CA SER A 104 49.50 -40.02 32.23
C SER A 104 49.92 -38.58 31.83
N PRO A 105 51.03 -38.06 32.39
CA PRO A 105 51.52 -36.70 32.07
C PRO A 105 51.75 -36.42 30.56
N GLU A 106 52.09 -37.47 29.79
CA GLU A 106 52.34 -37.34 28.32
C GLU A 106 51.05 -37.26 27.49
N SER A 107 49.98 -37.92 27.91
CA SER A 107 48.66 -37.82 27.27
C SER A 107 47.94 -36.51 27.61
N PHE A 108 48.31 -35.89 28.74
CA PHE A 108 47.73 -34.62 29.17
C PHE A 108 48.02 -33.46 28.20
N GLN A 109 49.23 -33.39 27.64
CA GLN A 109 49.64 -32.27 26.78
C GLN A 109 48.92 -32.26 25.43
N SER A 110 48.68 -33.42 24.83
CA SER A 110 47.95 -33.52 23.54
C SER A 110 46.45 -33.29 23.70
N ILE A 111 45.86 -33.75 24.80
CA ILE A 111 44.45 -33.53 25.12
C ILE A 111 44.21 -32.06 25.50
N PHE A 112 45.18 -31.44 26.16
CA PHE A 112 45.12 -30.03 26.57
C PHE A 112 44.97 -29.07 25.39
N LEU A 113 45.74 -29.21 24.32
CA LEU A 113 45.64 -28.37 23.12
C LEU A 113 44.28 -28.52 22.42
N LEU A 114 43.72 -29.74 22.39
CA LEU A 114 42.41 -30.02 21.85
C LEU A 114 41.29 -29.35 22.68
N LEU A 115 41.44 -29.38 24.02
CA LEU A 115 40.47 -28.80 24.95
C LEU A 115 40.44 -27.26 24.90
N GLN A 116 41.58 -26.61 24.75
CA GLN A 116 41.63 -25.14 24.60
C GLN A 116 40.77 -24.66 23.45
N GLY A 117 40.88 -25.29 22.29
CA GLY A 117 40.03 -24.96 21.13
C GLY A 117 38.54 -25.20 21.38
N GLN A 118 38.21 -26.29 22.10
CA GLN A 118 36.83 -26.62 22.42
C GLN A 118 36.18 -25.63 23.39
N VAL A 119 36.89 -25.19 24.44
CA VAL A 119 36.38 -24.17 25.38
C VAL A 119 36.05 -22.88 24.66
N THR A 120 36.98 -22.38 23.84
CA THR A 120 36.78 -21.19 23.03
C THR A 120 35.57 -21.35 22.09
N PHE A 121 35.48 -22.48 21.40
CA PHE A 121 34.41 -22.78 20.44
C PHE A 121 33.04 -22.89 21.10
N VAL A 122 32.92 -23.62 22.22
CA VAL A 122 31.63 -23.76 22.93
C VAL A 122 31.13 -22.42 23.45
N LEU A 123 32.03 -21.61 24.04
CA LEU A 123 31.63 -20.26 24.49
C LEU A 123 31.27 -19.33 23.34
N ALA A 124 32.02 -19.37 22.25
CA ALA A 124 31.72 -18.56 21.06
C ALA A 124 30.33 -18.89 20.48
N ILE A 125 30.03 -20.19 20.35
CA ILE A 125 28.71 -20.63 19.85
C ILE A 125 27.61 -20.33 20.86
N ALA A 126 27.79 -20.66 22.14
CA ALA A 126 26.78 -20.39 23.17
C ALA A 126 26.43 -18.91 23.27
N SER A 127 27.38 -18.01 22.99
CA SER A 127 27.17 -16.58 23.04
C SER A 127 26.57 -16.00 21.77
N ALA A 128 26.79 -16.62 20.60
CA ALA A 128 26.54 -16.00 19.30
C ALA A 128 25.05 -15.91 18.88
N PHE A 129 24.23 -16.89 19.26
CA PHE A 129 22.92 -17.11 18.61
C PHE A 129 21.72 -16.51 19.33
N ALA A 130 21.82 -16.11 20.59
CA ALA A 130 20.72 -15.54 21.34
C ALA A 130 21.00 -14.10 21.73
N PHE A 131 20.13 -13.18 21.33
CA PHE A 131 20.24 -11.76 21.66
C PHE A 131 18.91 -11.19 22.14
N HIS A 132 19.00 -10.32 23.15
CA HIS A 132 17.87 -9.64 23.74
C HIS A 132 17.63 -8.28 23.07
N ARG A 133 16.42 -7.74 23.22
CA ARG A 133 16.07 -6.41 22.70
C ARG A 133 17.05 -5.31 23.16
N ASN A 134 17.48 -5.40 24.42
CA ASN A 134 18.53 -4.53 24.94
C ASN A 134 19.86 -5.28 24.87
N TYR A 135 20.77 -4.79 24.05
CA TYR A 135 22.06 -5.44 23.84
C TYR A 135 22.90 -5.54 25.12
N TYR A 136 22.75 -4.62 26.08
CA TYR A 136 23.42 -4.72 27.39
C TYR A 136 23.04 -5.99 28.17
N VAL A 137 21.78 -6.43 28.06
CA VAL A 137 21.33 -7.70 28.66
C VAL A 137 22.04 -8.89 28.01
N THR A 138 22.26 -8.81 26.71
CA THR A 138 23.01 -9.85 25.96
C THR A 138 24.47 -9.89 26.40
N LEU A 139 25.11 -8.73 26.55
CA LEU A 139 26.50 -8.66 27.08
C LEU A 139 26.61 -9.24 28.47
N LEU A 140 25.68 -8.89 29.36
CA LEU A 140 25.67 -9.41 30.73
C LEU A 140 25.48 -10.94 30.76
N ARG A 141 24.59 -11.45 29.93
CA ARG A 141 24.38 -12.90 29.77
C ARG A 141 25.64 -13.61 29.29
N ASN A 142 26.30 -13.09 28.24
CA ASN A 142 27.53 -13.67 27.71
C ASN A 142 28.65 -13.67 28.75
N PHE A 143 28.75 -12.59 29.50
CA PHE A 143 29.69 -12.51 30.62
C PHE A 143 29.37 -13.55 31.70
N PHE A 144 28.10 -13.72 32.04
CA PHE A 144 27.66 -14.73 33.00
C PHE A 144 28.01 -16.15 32.51
N PHE A 145 27.83 -16.46 31.23
CA PHE A 145 28.22 -17.76 30.66
C PHE A 145 29.72 -18.00 30.75
N ALA A 146 30.54 -16.98 30.48
CA ALA A 146 31.99 -17.09 30.61
C ALA A 146 32.41 -17.31 32.06
N CYS A 147 31.82 -16.59 33.01
CA CYS A 147 32.07 -16.77 34.43
C CYS A 147 31.64 -18.17 34.92
N LEU A 148 30.46 -18.62 34.49
CA LEU A 148 29.96 -19.95 34.85
C LEU A 148 30.87 -21.07 34.30
N ALA A 149 31.29 -20.96 33.03
CA ALA A 149 32.24 -21.91 32.44
C ALA A 149 33.57 -21.93 33.19
N GLY A 150 34.10 -20.75 33.51
CA GLY A 150 35.32 -20.62 34.31
C GLY A 150 35.18 -21.25 35.71
N PHE A 151 34.06 -21.01 36.38
CA PHE A 151 33.77 -21.61 37.69
C PHE A 151 33.66 -23.13 37.61
N LEU A 152 32.98 -23.67 36.61
CA LEU A 152 32.89 -25.12 36.41
C LEU A 152 34.25 -25.74 36.13
N LEU A 153 35.11 -25.10 35.32
CA LEU A 153 36.48 -25.56 35.09
C LEU A 153 37.32 -25.54 36.37
N PHE A 154 37.16 -24.51 37.21
CA PHE A 154 37.84 -24.43 38.53
C PHE A 154 37.40 -25.55 39.47
N LEU A 155 36.11 -25.88 39.50
CA LEU A 155 35.59 -26.99 40.31
C LEU A 155 36.16 -28.35 39.87
N ILE A 156 36.47 -28.53 38.59
CA ILE A 156 37.08 -29.75 38.08
C ILE A 156 38.54 -29.82 38.51
N SER A 157 39.31 -28.75 38.31
CA SER A 157 40.71 -28.64 38.74
C SER A 157 41.18 -27.18 38.63
N GLU A 158 41.86 -26.68 39.66
CA GLU A 158 42.50 -25.37 39.67
C GLU A 158 43.49 -25.22 38.50
N GLN A 159 44.23 -26.24 38.18
CA GLN A 159 45.17 -26.25 37.06
C GLN A 159 44.44 -26.08 35.73
N PHE A 160 43.27 -26.68 35.56
CA PHE A 160 42.43 -26.51 34.39
C PHE A 160 41.95 -25.08 34.20
N PHE A 161 41.50 -24.43 35.25
CA PHE A 161 41.09 -23.05 35.21
C PHE A 161 42.26 -22.15 34.79
N VAL A 162 43.43 -22.31 35.42
CA VAL A 162 44.60 -21.48 35.09
C VAL A 162 45.02 -21.64 33.63
N LEU A 163 44.98 -22.84 33.08
CA LEU A 163 45.37 -23.14 31.71
C LEU A 163 44.33 -22.66 30.68
N ASN A 164 43.04 -22.68 31.03
CA ASN A 164 41.96 -22.30 30.12
C ASN A 164 41.47 -20.84 30.29
N ARG A 165 42.07 -20.04 31.16
CA ARG A 165 41.67 -18.63 31.34
C ARG A 165 41.74 -17.81 30.04
N LEU A 166 42.75 -18.04 29.19
CA LEU A 166 42.91 -17.36 27.92
C LEU A 166 41.85 -17.81 26.91
N PRO A 167 41.62 -19.12 26.65
CA PRO A 167 40.48 -19.63 25.86
C PRO A 167 39.11 -19.15 26.33
N LEU A 168 38.90 -18.96 27.63
CA LEU A 168 37.65 -18.38 28.15
C LEU A 168 37.44 -16.93 27.68
N VAL A 169 38.50 -16.10 27.77
CA VAL A 169 38.45 -14.71 27.30
C VAL A 169 38.28 -14.65 25.79
N GLU A 170 38.99 -15.49 25.04
CA GLU A 170 38.87 -15.56 23.58
C GLU A 170 37.45 -15.99 23.17
N GLY A 171 36.91 -17.08 23.75
CA GLY A 171 35.56 -17.55 23.46
C GLY A 171 34.50 -16.52 23.79
N TYR A 172 34.60 -15.85 24.94
CA TYR A 172 33.71 -14.74 25.29
C TYR A 172 33.81 -13.60 24.29
N SER A 173 35.02 -13.18 23.91
CA SER A 173 35.24 -12.05 23.01
C SER A 173 34.72 -12.34 21.60
N ILE A 174 35.06 -13.52 21.06
CA ILE A 174 34.61 -13.96 19.74
C ILE A 174 33.09 -14.14 19.73
N GLY A 175 32.51 -14.80 20.74
CA GLY A 175 31.07 -15.01 20.84
C GLY A 175 30.31 -13.72 20.96
N THR A 176 30.80 -12.77 21.76
CA THR A 176 30.15 -11.45 21.91
C THR A 176 30.28 -10.63 20.64
N LEU A 177 31.39 -10.66 19.93
CA LEU A 177 31.57 -10.01 18.65
C LEU A 177 30.62 -10.57 17.58
N LEU A 178 30.56 -11.89 17.44
CA LEU A 178 29.62 -12.54 16.50
C LEU A 178 28.18 -12.20 16.84
N ASN A 179 27.82 -12.25 18.12
CA ASN A 179 26.49 -11.88 18.57
C ASN A 179 26.14 -10.44 18.22
N TRP A 180 27.07 -9.50 18.39
CA TRP A 180 26.88 -8.10 18.01
C TRP A 180 26.66 -7.93 16.51
N VAL A 181 27.46 -8.60 15.68
CA VAL A 181 27.32 -8.57 14.22
C VAL A 181 25.95 -9.11 13.80
N PHE A 182 25.50 -10.22 14.37
CA PHE A 182 24.17 -10.77 14.09
C PHE A 182 23.05 -9.84 14.56
N TYR A 183 23.16 -9.29 15.77
CA TYR A 183 22.19 -8.34 16.31
C TYR A 183 22.05 -7.10 15.41
N GLU A 184 23.16 -6.48 15.01
CA GLU A 184 23.13 -5.32 14.10
C GLU A 184 22.60 -5.67 12.71
N SER A 185 22.90 -6.87 12.20
CA SER A 185 22.34 -7.36 10.95
C SER A 185 20.80 -7.47 11.01
N VAL A 186 20.26 -8.04 12.08
CA VAL A 186 18.80 -8.14 12.27
C VAL A 186 18.19 -6.74 12.46
N ARG A 187 18.83 -5.90 13.26
CA ARG A 187 18.40 -4.53 13.51
C ARG A 187 18.36 -3.72 12.22
N THR A 188 19.42 -3.74 11.43
CA THR A 188 19.51 -3.01 10.16
C THR A 188 18.46 -3.50 9.17
N ARG A 189 18.29 -4.83 9.01
CA ARG A 189 17.25 -5.41 8.16
C ARG A 189 15.85 -4.98 8.59
N PHE A 190 15.57 -4.94 9.89
CA PHE A 190 14.29 -4.50 10.43
C PHE A 190 14.01 -3.03 10.10
N TYR A 191 14.96 -2.14 10.35
CA TYR A 191 14.79 -0.71 10.06
C TYR A 191 14.67 -0.43 8.56
N LEU A 192 15.46 -1.10 7.72
CA LEU A 192 15.33 -0.97 6.27
C LEU A 192 13.95 -1.40 5.78
N LYS A 193 13.43 -2.55 6.25
CA LYS A 193 12.07 -3.02 5.90
C LYS A 193 10.99 -2.07 6.38
N SER A 194 11.09 -1.53 7.60
CA SER A 194 10.10 -0.63 8.15
C SER A 194 10.10 0.71 7.41
N THR A 195 11.26 1.28 7.12
CA THR A 195 11.40 2.52 6.34
C THR A 195 10.87 2.36 4.92
N ASP A 196 11.17 1.23 4.26
CA ASP A 196 10.67 0.92 2.92
C ASP A 196 9.13 0.77 2.93
N ALA A 197 8.56 0.07 3.92
CA ALA A 197 7.12 -0.06 4.06
C ALA A 197 6.42 1.29 4.30
N ASP A 198 6.97 2.14 5.17
CA ASP A 198 6.45 3.49 5.44
C ASP A 198 6.53 4.36 4.18
N THR A 199 7.64 4.31 3.45
CA THR A 199 7.85 5.03 2.19
C THR A 199 6.86 4.57 1.13
N ARG A 200 6.67 3.25 0.94
CA ARG A 200 5.69 2.68 0.01
C ARG A 200 4.28 3.10 0.36
N GLN A 201 3.90 3.05 1.64
CA GLN A 201 2.59 3.49 2.10
C GLN A 201 2.38 4.99 1.84
N HIS A 202 3.39 5.81 2.10
CA HIS A 202 3.34 7.24 1.80
C HIS A 202 3.14 7.50 0.30
N LEU A 203 3.96 6.87 -0.56
CA LEU A 203 3.84 7.00 -2.02
C LEU A 203 2.47 6.52 -2.51
N TYR A 204 1.96 5.40 -2.00
CA TYR A 204 0.62 4.91 -2.30
C TYR A 204 -0.45 5.93 -1.93
N ASN A 205 -0.37 6.53 -0.74
CA ASN A 205 -1.30 7.56 -0.29
C ASN A 205 -1.23 8.84 -1.13
N GLN A 206 -0.07 9.20 -1.68
CA GLN A 206 0.04 10.33 -2.61
C GLN A 206 -0.53 9.98 -3.99
N LEU A 207 -0.19 8.81 -4.52
CA LEU A 207 -0.68 8.34 -5.81
C LEU A 207 -2.22 8.21 -5.83
N SER A 208 -2.83 7.75 -4.73
CA SER A 208 -4.30 7.63 -4.60
C SER A 208 -5.05 8.96 -4.73
N LYS A 209 -4.37 10.10 -4.62
CA LYS A 209 -4.95 11.42 -4.82
C LYS A 209 -4.90 11.88 -6.28
N LEU A 210 -4.12 11.20 -7.12
CA LEU A 210 -3.84 11.61 -8.50
C LEU A 210 -4.55 10.73 -9.53
N VAL A 211 -4.90 9.49 -9.16
CA VAL A 211 -5.46 8.50 -10.08
C VAL A 211 -6.76 7.91 -9.52
N TYR A 212 -7.59 7.36 -10.39
CA TYR A 212 -8.79 6.63 -9.97
C TYR A 212 -8.44 5.34 -9.18
N PRO A 213 -9.32 4.88 -8.27
CA PRO A 213 -9.05 3.69 -7.45
C PRO A 213 -8.69 2.44 -8.26
N HIS A 214 -9.36 2.17 -9.38
CA HIS A 214 -9.03 1.01 -10.25
C HIS A 214 -7.64 1.13 -10.89
N GLN A 215 -7.21 2.34 -11.26
CA GLN A 215 -5.88 2.58 -11.80
C GLN A 215 -4.82 2.24 -10.74
N LEU A 216 -5.05 2.69 -9.50
CA LEU A 216 -4.17 2.43 -8.38
C LEU A 216 -4.02 0.91 -8.09
N GLU A 217 -5.12 0.16 -8.15
CA GLU A 217 -5.10 -1.29 -7.99
C GLU A 217 -4.33 -1.98 -9.12
N ARG A 218 -4.55 -1.59 -10.35
CA ARG A 218 -3.85 -2.13 -11.51
C ARG A 218 -2.36 -1.83 -11.49
N ILE A 219 -1.96 -0.60 -11.13
CA ILE A 219 -0.55 -0.22 -10.95
C ILE A 219 0.09 -1.06 -9.83
N LYS A 220 -0.63 -1.30 -8.73
CA LYS A 220 -0.16 -2.17 -7.65
C LYS A 220 0.07 -3.62 -8.09
N LEU A 221 -0.70 -4.10 -9.07
CA LEU A 221 -0.54 -5.42 -9.67
C LEU A 221 0.58 -5.47 -10.74
N GLY A 222 1.17 -4.33 -11.08
CA GLY A 222 2.29 -4.23 -12.01
C GLY A 222 1.93 -3.71 -13.40
N ASP A 223 0.69 -3.26 -13.62
CA ASP A 223 0.30 -2.65 -14.89
C ASP A 223 0.94 -1.25 -15.04
N GLU A 224 1.30 -0.91 -16.27
CA GLU A 224 1.68 0.46 -16.63
C GLU A 224 0.44 1.37 -16.59
N LEU A 225 0.62 2.65 -16.25
CA LEU A 225 -0.45 3.64 -16.13
C LEU A 225 -1.30 3.70 -17.40
N GLU A 226 -0.67 3.65 -18.57
CA GLU A 226 -1.31 3.72 -19.89
C GLU A 226 -2.26 2.56 -20.17
N ASN A 227 -2.04 1.42 -19.54
CA ASN A 227 -2.89 0.25 -19.70
C ASN A 227 -4.12 0.28 -18.78
N THR A 228 -4.19 1.22 -17.83
CA THR A 228 -5.26 1.27 -16.84
C THR A 228 -6.57 1.86 -17.36
N MET A 229 -6.52 2.60 -18.47
CA MET A 229 -7.67 3.27 -19.08
C MET A 229 -7.81 2.89 -20.57
N PRO A 230 -9.03 2.92 -21.14
CA PRO A 230 -9.23 2.60 -22.54
C PRO A 230 -8.67 3.71 -23.44
N LEU A 231 -7.85 3.29 -24.45
CA LEU A 231 -7.25 4.20 -25.43
C LEU A 231 -7.93 4.13 -26.81
N LYS A 232 -8.87 3.22 -26.98
CA LYS A 232 -9.62 3.07 -28.25
C LYS A 232 -10.63 4.17 -28.40
N GLU A 233 -10.99 4.47 -29.64
CA GLU A 233 -12.14 5.33 -29.94
C GLU A 233 -13.42 4.71 -29.38
N GLY A 234 -14.26 5.57 -28.83
CA GLY A 234 -15.59 5.25 -28.30
C GLY A 234 -16.58 6.34 -28.63
N LYS A 235 -17.79 6.22 -28.09
CA LYS A 235 -18.82 7.27 -28.18
C LYS A 235 -19.29 7.64 -26.78
N ALA A 236 -19.51 8.93 -26.55
CA ALA A 236 -19.96 9.45 -25.26
C ALA A 236 -20.89 10.67 -25.47
N ILE A 237 -21.69 10.94 -24.46
CA ILE A 237 -22.28 12.26 -24.31
C ILE A 237 -21.35 13.07 -23.42
N VAL A 238 -20.81 14.16 -23.96
CA VAL A 238 -19.99 15.10 -23.22
C VAL A 238 -20.86 16.23 -22.70
N ASN A 239 -20.65 16.60 -21.44
CA ASN A 239 -21.27 17.71 -20.75
C ASN A 239 -20.23 18.80 -20.54
N VAL A 240 -20.45 19.98 -21.09
CA VAL A 240 -19.62 21.17 -20.89
C VAL A 240 -20.42 22.17 -20.09
N PHE A 241 -20.04 22.40 -18.85
CA PHE A 241 -20.64 23.39 -17.95
C PHE A 241 -19.78 24.65 -17.89
N ASP A 242 -20.41 25.82 -17.83
CA ASP A 242 -19.74 27.09 -17.64
C ASP A 242 -20.59 28.04 -16.78
N VAL A 243 -19.93 28.88 -15.96
CA VAL A 243 -20.63 29.87 -15.13
C VAL A 243 -20.86 31.14 -15.93
N GLN A 244 -22.14 31.55 -16.01
CA GLN A 244 -22.50 32.76 -16.79
C GLN A 244 -21.91 34.00 -16.14
N LYS A 245 -21.23 34.83 -16.94
CA LYS A 245 -20.63 36.11 -16.50
C LYS A 245 -19.69 35.97 -15.29
N SER A 246 -18.98 34.89 -15.19
CA SER A 246 -18.04 34.60 -14.11
C SER A 246 -17.01 35.71 -13.88
N GLY A 247 -16.57 36.37 -14.96
CA GLY A 247 -15.65 37.50 -14.90
C GLY A 247 -16.18 38.73 -14.17
N GLU A 248 -17.49 38.82 -13.91
CA GLU A 248 -18.12 39.90 -13.13
C GLU A 248 -18.16 39.59 -11.62
N ILE A 249 -17.89 38.38 -11.21
CA ILE A 249 -17.90 37.97 -9.80
C ILE A 249 -16.69 38.54 -9.07
N ARG A 250 -16.93 39.54 -8.22
CA ARG A 250 -15.90 40.22 -7.43
C ARG A 250 -16.13 39.97 -5.95
N HIS A 251 -15.47 38.95 -5.40
CA HIS A 251 -15.55 38.60 -3.98
C HIS A 251 -14.28 37.90 -3.53
N GLU A 252 -13.85 38.11 -2.29
CA GLU A 252 -12.62 37.50 -1.73
C GLU A 252 -12.65 35.97 -1.74
N LYS A 253 -13.82 35.36 -1.60
CA LYS A 253 -14.03 33.91 -1.58
C LYS A 253 -14.39 33.31 -2.96
N THR A 254 -14.12 34.00 -4.04
CA THR A 254 -14.47 33.52 -5.40
C THR A 254 -13.75 32.20 -5.72
N GLN A 255 -12.50 32.05 -5.30
CA GLN A 255 -11.75 30.82 -5.49
C GLN A 255 -12.35 29.65 -4.72
N ASP A 256 -12.71 29.86 -3.44
CA ASP A 256 -13.34 28.83 -2.61
C ASP A 256 -14.70 28.40 -3.20
N PHE A 257 -15.44 29.34 -3.76
CA PHE A 257 -16.72 29.08 -4.44
C PHE A 257 -16.54 28.14 -5.64
N PHE A 258 -15.62 28.45 -6.56
CA PHE A 258 -15.35 27.56 -7.70
C PHE A 258 -14.83 26.19 -7.25
N MET A 259 -13.95 26.16 -6.28
CA MET A 259 -13.47 24.90 -5.70
C MET A 259 -14.63 24.07 -5.11
N GLY A 260 -15.57 24.71 -4.43
CA GLY A 260 -16.77 24.07 -3.89
C GLY A 260 -17.64 23.45 -4.98
N ILE A 261 -17.87 24.18 -6.09
CA ILE A 261 -18.60 23.67 -7.27
C ILE A 261 -17.92 22.44 -7.85
N PHE A 262 -16.61 22.52 -8.11
CA PHE A 262 -15.87 21.42 -8.75
C PHE A 262 -15.80 20.18 -7.86
N GLN A 263 -15.68 20.35 -6.55
CA GLN A 263 -15.76 19.24 -5.60
C GLN A 263 -17.14 18.58 -5.60
N SER A 264 -18.21 19.38 -5.61
CA SER A 264 -19.59 18.89 -5.67
C SER A 264 -19.86 18.16 -6.98
N PHE A 265 -19.37 18.67 -8.12
CA PHE A 265 -19.50 18.03 -9.42
C PHE A 265 -18.68 16.72 -9.49
N LEU A 266 -17.48 16.69 -8.91
CA LEU A 266 -16.71 15.46 -8.80
C LEU A 266 -17.48 14.39 -8.01
N GLN A 267 -18.13 14.77 -6.90
CA GLN A 267 -18.96 13.84 -6.13
C GLN A 267 -20.13 13.30 -6.97
N VAL A 268 -20.78 14.16 -7.79
CA VAL A 268 -21.82 13.71 -8.73
C VAL A 268 -21.24 12.72 -9.74
N CYS A 269 -20.09 13.01 -10.33
CA CYS A 269 -19.44 12.12 -11.29
C CYS A 269 -19.11 10.75 -10.66
N MET A 270 -18.56 10.75 -9.46
CA MET A 270 -18.10 9.53 -8.76
C MET A 270 -19.24 8.71 -8.13
N LYS A 271 -20.47 9.19 -8.16
CA LYS A 271 -21.62 8.45 -7.60
C LYS A 271 -21.76 7.11 -8.31
N GLY A 272 -21.84 6.03 -7.52
CA GLY A 272 -21.95 4.65 -8.02
C GLY A 272 -20.70 4.16 -8.76
N TYR A 273 -19.52 4.70 -8.45
CA TYR A 273 -18.28 4.24 -9.02
C TYR A 273 -17.99 2.78 -8.65
N GLU A 274 -17.78 1.97 -9.70
CA GLU A 274 -17.38 0.56 -9.61
C GLU A 274 -16.23 0.30 -10.57
N HIS A 275 -15.35 -0.64 -10.25
CA HIS A 275 -14.18 -0.93 -11.08
C HIS A 275 -14.27 -2.28 -11.83
N ASN A 276 -15.26 -3.11 -11.55
CA ASN A 276 -15.48 -4.34 -12.30
C ASN A 276 -16.98 -4.69 -12.42
N PRO A 277 -17.65 -4.32 -13.51
CA PRO A 277 -17.16 -3.53 -14.65
C PRO A 277 -16.92 -2.05 -14.28
N LEU A 278 -16.09 -1.38 -15.06
CA LEU A 278 -15.77 0.04 -14.83
C LEU A 278 -16.98 0.92 -15.13
N ARG A 279 -17.62 1.41 -14.08
CA ARG A 279 -18.86 2.21 -14.11
C ARG A 279 -18.74 3.43 -13.22
N SER A 280 -19.45 4.49 -13.61
CA SER A 280 -19.64 5.68 -12.80
C SER A 280 -20.78 6.50 -13.40
N ARG A 281 -21.36 7.45 -12.66
CA ARG A 281 -22.37 8.34 -13.18
C ARG A 281 -21.84 9.17 -14.34
N ALA A 282 -20.61 9.70 -14.21
CA ALA A 282 -19.87 10.34 -15.28
C ALA A 282 -18.37 10.23 -15.04
N PHE A 283 -17.58 10.40 -16.07
CA PHE A 283 -16.14 10.59 -15.97
C PHE A 283 -15.84 12.10 -15.91
N ARG A 284 -15.13 12.53 -14.85
CA ARG A 284 -14.59 13.90 -14.79
C ARG A 284 -13.42 14.00 -15.75
N LEU A 285 -13.52 14.92 -16.69
CA LEU A 285 -12.46 15.18 -17.65
C LEU A 285 -11.48 16.23 -17.11
N LYS A 286 -11.93 17.48 -17.00
CA LYS A 286 -11.12 18.61 -16.50
C LYS A 286 -11.96 19.81 -16.08
N GLU A 287 -11.35 20.68 -15.32
CA GLU A 287 -11.82 22.05 -15.06
C GLU A 287 -11.14 23.01 -16.04
N THR A 288 -11.87 24.02 -16.51
CA THR A 288 -11.39 25.03 -17.47
C THR A 288 -11.69 26.43 -16.93
N GLY A 289 -10.94 26.87 -15.92
CA GLY A 289 -11.20 28.15 -15.27
C GLY A 289 -12.46 28.12 -14.40
N ASP A 290 -13.59 28.59 -14.93
CA ASP A 290 -14.93 28.60 -14.34
C ASP A 290 -15.84 27.50 -14.90
N GLY A 291 -15.32 26.69 -15.81
CA GLY A 291 -16.02 25.59 -16.46
C GLY A 291 -15.64 24.21 -15.93
N PHE A 292 -16.52 23.24 -16.18
CA PHE A 292 -16.31 21.82 -15.80
C PHE A 292 -16.76 20.93 -16.97
N ILE A 293 -15.91 19.96 -17.31
CA ILE A 293 -16.16 19.04 -18.41
C ILE A 293 -16.22 17.61 -17.87
N SER A 294 -17.27 16.89 -18.24
CA SER A 294 -17.47 15.49 -17.94
C SER A 294 -18.03 14.71 -19.12
N SER A 295 -17.89 13.40 -19.10
CA SER A 295 -18.45 12.52 -20.13
C SER A 295 -19.25 11.38 -19.52
N VAL A 296 -20.30 10.93 -20.20
CA VAL A 296 -21.16 9.81 -19.83
C VAL A 296 -21.10 8.75 -20.92
N GLY A 297 -20.83 7.50 -20.55
CA GLY A 297 -20.78 6.36 -21.46
C GLY A 297 -19.37 5.95 -21.90
N TYR A 298 -18.39 6.84 -21.82
CA TYR A 298 -16.97 6.55 -22.07
C TYR A 298 -16.10 7.52 -21.24
N PRO A 299 -15.01 7.10 -20.61
CA PRO A 299 -14.46 5.73 -20.56
C PRO A 299 -15.20 4.81 -19.58
N PHE A 300 -16.11 5.34 -18.77
CA PHE A 300 -16.91 4.61 -17.78
C PHE A 300 -18.31 4.36 -18.33
N LEU A 301 -18.78 3.13 -18.13
CA LEU A 301 -20.16 2.78 -18.44
C LEU A 301 -21.13 3.51 -17.48
N PRO A 302 -22.35 3.87 -17.91
CA PRO A 302 -23.33 4.44 -17.02
C PRO A 302 -23.75 3.45 -15.93
N ILE A 303 -24.18 3.97 -14.77
CA ILE A 303 -24.61 3.15 -13.63
C ILE A 303 -25.97 2.49 -13.95
N ASP A 304 -26.87 3.29 -14.51
CA ASP A 304 -28.24 2.90 -14.74
C ASP A 304 -28.40 2.18 -16.10
N SER A 305 -29.36 1.26 -16.18
CA SER A 305 -29.76 0.61 -17.43
C SER A 305 -30.66 1.50 -18.32
N SER A 306 -30.85 2.76 -17.94
CA SER A 306 -31.54 3.78 -18.74
C SER A 306 -30.75 4.09 -20.03
N SER A 307 -31.39 4.81 -20.94
CA SER A 307 -30.67 5.28 -22.13
C SER A 307 -29.45 6.13 -21.75
N LEU A 308 -28.41 6.14 -22.59
CA LEU A 308 -27.23 6.98 -22.38
C LEU A 308 -27.62 8.47 -22.27
N ALA A 309 -28.62 8.89 -23.07
CA ALA A 309 -29.13 10.24 -23.06
C ALA A 309 -29.83 10.59 -21.73
N ASP A 310 -30.68 9.69 -21.21
CA ASP A 310 -31.33 9.89 -19.91
C ASP A 310 -30.31 10.00 -18.78
N SER A 311 -29.27 9.14 -18.79
CA SER A 311 -28.19 9.18 -17.82
C SER A 311 -27.43 10.51 -17.88
N ALA A 312 -27.16 11.03 -19.07
CA ALA A 312 -26.43 12.28 -19.25
C ALA A 312 -27.28 13.49 -18.79
N VAL A 313 -28.56 13.56 -19.19
CA VAL A 313 -29.47 14.64 -18.76
C VAL A 313 -29.71 14.58 -17.25
N SER A 314 -29.94 13.39 -16.67
CA SER A 314 -30.06 13.22 -15.21
C SER A 314 -28.80 13.70 -14.48
N THR A 315 -27.63 13.43 -15.04
CA THR A 315 -26.35 13.89 -14.47
C THR A 315 -26.25 15.41 -14.52
N ALA A 316 -26.60 16.03 -15.68
CA ALA A 316 -26.62 17.48 -15.86
C ALA A 316 -27.55 18.17 -14.86
N LEU A 317 -28.78 17.66 -14.71
CA LEU A 317 -29.77 18.21 -13.75
C LEU A 317 -29.25 18.12 -12.31
N THR A 318 -28.65 17.00 -11.93
CA THR A 318 -28.04 16.83 -10.58
C THR A 318 -26.85 17.77 -10.37
N MET A 319 -26.06 18.06 -11.42
CA MET A 319 -24.99 19.05 -11.35
C MET A 319 -25.56 20.47 -11.16
N PHE A 320 -26.66 20.83 -11.82
CA PHE A 320 -27.33 22.11 -11.57
C PHE A 320 -27.88 22.23 -10.15
N GLU A 321 -28.44 21.15 -9.59
CA GLU A 321 -28.86 21.13 -8.20
C GLU A 321 -27.67 21.39 -7.26
N ALA A 322 -26.55 20.69 -7.47
CA ALA A 322 -25.31 20.86 -6.71
C ALA A 322 -24.75 22.30 -6.86
N PHE A 323 -24.75 22.83 -8.09
CA PHE A 323 -24.36 24.21 -8.37
C PHE A 323 -25.23 25.22 -7.60
N ASN A 324 -26.54 25.07 -7.67
CA ASN A 324 -27.45 25.95 -6.95
C ASN A 324 -27.26 25.91 -5.42
N LEU A 325 -26.88 24.76 -4.86
CA LEU A 325 -26.51 24.65 -3.44
C LEU A 325 -25.25 25.46 -3.11
N GLU A 326 -24.21 25.37 -3.94
CA GLU A 326 -22.98 26.15 -3.75
C GLU A 326 -23.22 27.67 -3.93
N VAL A 327 -24.04 28.07 -4.90
CA VAL A 327 -24.46 29.47 -5.09
C VAL A 327 -25.17 30.02 -3.84
N ARG A 328 -26.06 29.23 -3.23
CA ARG A 328 -26.74 29.61 -1.97
C ARG A 328 -25.75 29.77 -0.82
N LYS A 329 -24.77 28.89 -0.70
CA LYS A 329 -23.72 28.98 0.33
C LYS A 329 -22.84 30.22 0.15
N PHE A 330 -22.51 30.55 -1.09
CA PHE A 330 -21.68 31.69 -1.43
C PHE A 330 -22.37 33.02 -1.13
N ASN A 331 -23.72 33.05 -1.18
CA ASN A 331 -24.59 34.20 -0.83
C ASN A 331 -24.13 35.54 -1.47
N TYR A 332 -23.87 35.50 -2.76
CA TYR A 332 -23.44 36.68 -3.52
C TYR A 332 -24.61 37.61 -3.77
N SER A 333 -24.34 38.93 -3.84
CA SER A 333 -25.36 39.96 -3.97
C SER A 333 -26.11 39.96 -5.32
N ARG A 334 -25.53 39.34 -6.35
CA ARG A 334 -26.14 39.19 -7.68
C ARG A 334 -26.39 37.71 -7.97
N PRO A 335 -27.41 37.38 -8.76
CA PRO A 335 -27.68 36.00 -9.17
C PRO A 335 -26.51 35.45 -9.98
N ILE A 336 -26.06 34.26 -9.63
CA ILE A 336 -25.05 33.51 -10.37
C ILE A 336 -25.75 32.31 -11.01
N LYS A 337 -25.61 32.16 -12.32
CA LYS A 337 -26.25 31.12 -13.11
C LYS A 337 -25.23 30.35 -13.93
N GLY A 338 -25.57 29.11 -14.26
CA GLY A 338 -24.75 28.21 -15.06
C GLY A 338 -25.39 27.93 -16.43
N ALA A 339 -24.59 27.52 -17.37
CA ALA A 339 -25.02 26.97 -18.63
C ALA A 339 -24.33 25.62 -18.87
N MET A 340 -25.02 24.71 -19.55
CA MET A 340 -24.44 23.42 -19.90
C MET A 340 -24.87 23.03 -21.31
N GLY A 341 -23.89 22.58 -22.12
CA GLY A 341 -24.12 22.01 -23.44
C GLY A 341 -23.86 20.50 -23.43
N LEU A 342 -24.72 19.72 -24.06
CA LEU A 342 -24.60 18.27 -24.20
C LEU A 342 -24.58 17.88 -25.67
N ALA A 343 -23.58 17.08 -26.06
CA ALA A 343 -23.51 16.48 -27.39
C ALA A 343 -23.02 15.05 -27.34
N TYR A 344 -23.46 14.23 -28.29
CA TYR A 344 -23.08 12.86 -28.48
C TYR A 344 -22.29 12.72 -29.77
N ASN A 345 -21.06 12.25 -29.70
CA ASN A 345 -20.25 11.93 -30.85
C ASN A 345 -19.05 11.03 -30.44
N SER A 346 -18.10 10.88 -31.36
CA SER A 346 -16.85 10.16 -31.11
C SER A 346 -15.99 10.86 -30.06
N VAL A 347 -15.36 10.05 -29.24
CA VAL A 347 -14.32 10.44 -28.28
C VAL A 347 -13.19 9.43 -28.31
N GLN A 348 -11.97 9.88 -28.12
CA GLN A 348 -10.79 9.03 -28.00
C GLN A 348 -10.04 9.35 -26.72
N GLY A 349 -9.75 8.29 -25.94
CA GLY A 349 -8.92 8.39 -24.77
C GLY A 349 -7.44 8.39 -25.10
N THR A 350 -6.66 9.19 -24.42
CA THR A 350 -5.22 9.23 -24.55
C THR A 350 -4.53 9.65 -23.27
N PHE A 351 -3.28 9.24 -23.11
CA PHE A 351 -2.37 9.84 -22.12
C PHE A 351 -1.46 10.83 -22.81
N GLN A 352 -1.29 12.00 -22.23
CA GLN A 352 -0.38 13.02 -22.77
C GLN A 352 1.05 12.50 -22.81
N SER A 353 1.72 12.67 -23.95
CA SER A 353 3.11 12.28 -24.14
C SER A 353 4.05 13.37 -23.67
N GLY A 354 4.71 13.19 -22.55
CA GLY A 354 5.73 14.10 -22.02
C GLY A 354 5.32 14.77 -20.70
N GLY A 355 6.21 14.72 -19.72
CA GLY A 355 5.98 15.29 -18.39
C GLY A 355 4.98 14.51 -17.55
N ILE A 356 4.01 15.21 -16.97
CA ILE A 356 2.94 14.60 -16.17
C ILE A 356 1.95 13.93 -17.10
N ARG A 357 1.79 12.62 -17.00
CA ARG A 357 0.87 11.82 -17.80
C ARG A 357 -0.52 11.80 -17.16
N SER A 358 -1.44 12.58 -17.70
CA SER A 358 -2.87 12.52 -17.34
C SER A 358 -3.68 11.90 -18.46
N TYR A 359 -4.69 11.11 -18.11
CA TYR A 359 -5.66 10.63 -19.08
C TYR A 359 -6.61 11.75 -19.48
N ASP A 360 -6.78 11.95 -20.78
CA ASP A 360 -7.65 12.98 -21.36
C ASP A 360 -8.52 12.39 -22.47
N LEU A 361 -9.62 13.07 -22.81
CA LEU A 361 -10.48 12.73 -23.92
C LEU A 361 -10.42 13.83 -24.98
N PHE A 362 -10.37 13.42 -26.23
CA PHE A 362 -10.46 14.27 -27.39
C PHE A 362 -11.57 13.75 -28.31
N GLY A 363 -12.08 14.60 -29.19
CA GLY A 363 -13.03 14.18 -30.19
C GLY A 363 -14.18 15.18 -30.41
N ASP A 364 -15.01 14.86 -31.38
CA ASP A 364 -16.07 15.76 -31.85
C ASP A 364 -17.13 16.02 -30.76
N SER A 365 -17.42 15.02 -29.92
CA SER A 365 -18.38 15.20 -28.83
C SER A 365 -17.99 16.35 -27.89
N LEU A 366 -16.70 16.51 -27.58
CA LEU A 366 -16.20 17.58 -26.72
C LEU A 366 -16.37 18.95 -27.39
N ILE A 367 -16.00 19.04 -28.69
CA ILE A 367 -16.08 20.28 -29.46
C ILE A 367 -17.54 20.70 -29.63
N GLN A 368 -18.40 19.75 -30.00
CA GLN A 368 -19.83 20.01 -30.17
C GLN A 368 -20.48 20.45 -28.86
N ALA A 369 -20.24 19.73 -27.74
CA ALA A 369 -20.83 20.12 -26.45
C ALA A 369 -20.44 21.55 -26.02
N ALA A 370 -19.20 21.96 -26.28
CA ALA A 370 -18.73 23.31 -26.02
C ALA A 370 -19.47 24.33 -26.93
N LYS A 371 -19.71 23.99 -28.21
CA LYS A 371 -20.45 24.85 -29.12
C LYS A 371 -21.92 24.97 -28.75
N TYR A 372 -22.56 23.90 -28.26
CA TYR A 372 -23.93 23.99 -27.72
C TYR A 372 -23.97 24.89 -26.48
N GLU A 373 -23.00 24.81 -25.57
CA GLU A 373 -22.93 25.75 -24.44
C GLU A 373 -22.74 27.20 -24.88
N GLU A 374 -21.89 27.47 -25.90
CA GLU A 374 -21.61 28.81 -26.43
C GLU A 374 -22.81 29.48 -27.08
N LEU A 375 -23.89 28.78 -27.50
CA LEU A 375 -25.08 29.38 -28.10
C LEU A 375 -25.70 30.45 -27.21
N ARG A 376 -25.63 30.32 -25.90
CA ARG A 376 -26.11 31.35 -24.96
C ARG A 376 -25.40 32.70 -25.12
N LYS A 377 -24.21 32.74 -25.71
CA LYS A 377 -23.42 33.96 -25.93
C LYS A 377 -23.84 34.67 -27.23
N GLN A 378 -24.65 34.01 -28.08
CA GLN A 378 -25.14 34.58 -29.32
C GLN A 378 -26.43 35.34 -29.05
N PRO A 379 -26.56 36.64 -29.50
CA PRO A 379 -27.67 37.49 -29.15
C PRO A 379 -29.05 36.94 -29.58
N ALA A 380 -29.14 36.32 -30.76
CA ALA A 380 -30.37 35.71 -31.25
C ALA A 380 -30.87 34.59 -30.34
N PHE A 381 -30.01 33.65 -30.01
CA PHE A 381 -30.34 32.53 -29.12
C PHE A 381 -30.61 33.00 -27.69
N TRP A 382 -29.82 33.94 -27.18
CA TRP A 382 -30.05 34.52 -25.85
C TRP A 382 -31.43 35.14 -25.73
N LYS A 383 -31.89 35.83 -26.79
CA LYS A 383 -33.25 36.40 -26.83
C LYS A 383 -34.30 35.29 -26.70
N ILE A 384 -34.20 34.23 -27.50
CA ILE A 384 -35.14 33.10 -27.46
C ILE A 384 -35.19 32.47 -26.06
N PHE A 385 -34.04 32.21 -25.49
CA PHE A 385 -33.91 31.61 -24.14
C PHE A 385 -34.52 32.52 -23.06
N SER A 386 -34.27 33.85 -23.16
CA SER A 386 -34.78 34.83 -22.21
C SER A 386 -36.26 35.00 -22.32
N ASP A 387 -36.83 35.10 -23.55
CA ASP A 387 -38.27 35.24 -23.79
C ASP A 387 -39.01 34.00 -23.26
N HIS A 388 -38.47 32.81 -23.47
CA HIS A 388 -39.03 31.58 -22.92
C HIS A 388 -38.96 31.56 -21.39
N ALA A 389 -37.81 31.90 -20.79
CA ALA A 389 -37.65 31.97 -19.34
C ALA A 389 -38.62 32.98 -18.71
N TRP A 390 -38.81 34.15 -19.31
CA TRP A 390 -39.78 35.15 -18.85
C TRP A 390 -41.21 34.65 -18.92
N SER A 391 -41.57 33.88 -19.93
CA SER A 391 -42.91 33.27 -20.02
C SER A 391 -43.18 32.31 -18.87
N LEU A 392 -42.12 31.71 -18.29
CA LEU A 392 -42.16 30.87 -17.11
C LEU A 392 -41.98 31.65 -15.79
N GLY A 393 -41.87 32.98 -15.84
CA GLY A 393 -41.67 33.82 -14.66
C GLY A 393 -40.25 33.86 -14.12
N LEU A 394 -39.27 33.35 -14.87
CA LEU A 394 -37.86 33.31 -14.48
C LEU A 394 -37.12 34.53 -15.02
N LYS A 395 -36.57 35.37 -14.12
CA LYS A 395 -35.74 36.53 -14.50
C LYS A 395 -34.29 36.11 -14.77
N ASP A 396 -33.76 35.23 -13.90
CA ASP A 396 -32.41 34.70 -13.95
C ASP A 396 -32.52 33.18 -13.94
N PHE A 397 -31.85 32.52 -14.86
CA PHE A 397 -32.01 31.10 -15.10
C PHE A 397 -30.71 30.40 -15.44
N ASN A 398 -30.62 29.15 -15.03
CA ASN A 398 -29.67 28.22 -15.58
C ASN A 398 -30.19 27.64 -16.89
N ILE A 399 -29.31 27.24 -17.80
CA ILE A 399 -29.71 26.70 -19.08
C ILE A 399 -28.97 25.42 -19.44
N LEU A 400 -29.73 24.43 -19.88
CA LEU A 400 -29.25 23.18 -20.44
C LEU A 400 -29.60 23.14 -21.93
N ILE A 401 -28.60 22.99 -22.78
CA ILE A 401 -28.77 22.96 -24.24
C ILE A 401 -28.27 21.58 -24.72
N VAL A 402 -29.11 20.89 -25.50
CA VAL A 402 -28.79 19.53 -25.95
C VAL A 402 -28.86 19.41 -27.46
N GLN A 403 -28.00 18.60 -28.02
CA GLN A 403 -27.97 18.21 -29.41
C GLN A 403 -29.25 17.44 -29.79
N GLU A 404 -29.71 17.59 -31.03
CA GLU A 404 -30.86 16.88 -31.57
C GLU A 404 -30.79 15.37 -31.40
N PHE A 405 -29.62 14.76 -31.64
CA PHE A 405 -29.42 13.31 -31.42
C PHE A 405 -29.61 12.92 -29.97
N VAL A 406 -29.14 13.71 -29.03
CA VAL A 406 -29.30 13.46 -27.57
C VAL A 406 -30.78 13.53 -27.23
N TYR A 407 -31.50 14.56 -27.66
CA TYR A 407 -32.93 14.70 -27.43
C TYR A 407 -33.75 13.53 -28.01
N ASN A 408 -33.48 13.12 -29.24
CA ASN A 408 -34.17 12.03 -29.89
C ASN A 408 -33.99 10.69 -29.19
N SER A 409 -32.89 10.56 -28.42
CA SER A 409 -32.57 9.37 -27.63
C SER A 409 -33.10 9.40 -26.19
N LEU A 410 -33.79 10.49 -25.77
CA LEU A 410 -34.38 10.62 -24.44
C LEU A 410 -35.67 9.82 -24.32
N SER A 411 -35.98 9.37 -23.10
CA SER A 411 -37.32 8.90 -22.75
C SER A 411 -38.35 10.02 -22.76
N ALA A 412 -39.63 9.67 -22.85
CA ALA A 412 -40.73 10.66 -22.95
C ALA A 412 -40.72 11.66 -21.78
N SER A 413 -40.44 11.17 -20.55
CA SER A 413 -40.41 12.02 -19.35
C SER A 413 -39.33 13.12 -19.38
N TYR A 414 -38.17 12.82 -19.98
CA TYR A 414 -37.14 13.84 -20.15
C TYR A 414 -37.37 14.74 -21.36
N ARG A 415 -37.99 14.24 -22.45
CA ARG A 415 -38.31 15.07 -23.63
C ARG A 415 -39.25 16.22 -23.28
N GLU A 416 -40.23 15.97 -22.43
CA GLU A 416 -41.20 16.99 -21.99
C GLU A 416 -40.57 18.21 -21.30
N LEU A 417 -39.32 18.11 -20.84
CA LEU A 417 -38.60 19.21 -20.21
C LEU A 417 -38.04 20.21 -21.21
N PHE A 418 -37.89 19.82 -22.46
CA PHE A 418 -37.16 20.60 -23.45
C PHE A 418 -38.08 21.36 -24.39
N THR A 419 -37.64 22.56 -24.77
CA THR A 419 -38.23 23.39 -25.81
C THR A 419 -37.37 23.30 -27.06
N GLU A 420 -38.01 23.19 -28.21
CA GLU A 420 -37.40 23.09 -29.53
C GLU A 420 -37.13 24.46 -30.13
N ILE A 421 -36.02 24.62 -30.85
CA ILE A 421 -35.71 25.73 -31.73
C ILE A 421 -35.45 25.17 -33.12
N ASP A 422 -36.25 25.59 -34.10
CA ASP A 422 -36.04 25.26 -35.52
C ASP A 422 -34.98 26.19 -36.10
N LEU A 423 -33.87 25.64 -36.56
CA LEU A 423 -32.74 26.38 -37.13
C LEU A 423 -33.07 26.94 -38.54
N SER A 424 -34.16 26.46 -39.19
CA SER A 424 -34.64 26.95 -40.47
C SER A 424 -35.59 28.15 -40.37
N ASP A 425 -35.95 28.57 -39.14
CA ASP A 425 -36.83 29.71 -38.93
C ASP A 425 -36.11 31.05 -39.11
N GLU A 426 -36.16 31.59 -40.32
CA GLU A 426 -35.51 32.85 -40.70
C GLU A 426 -35.95 34.04 -39.87
N ALA A 427 -37.08 33.96 -39.16
CA ALA A 427 -37.56 35.04 -38.30
C ALA A 427 -36.82 35.10 -36.96
N LEU A 428 -36.25 33.97 -36.54
CA LEU A 428 -35.58 33.81 -35.25
C LEU A 428 -34.06 33.85 -35.35
N ILE A 429 -33.51 33.40 -36.46
CA ILE A 429 -32.06 33.14 -36.61
C ILE A 429 -31.59 33.82 -37.91
N GLU A 430 -30.31 34.22 -37.96
CA GLU A 430 -29.69 34.76 -39.18
C GLU A 430 -29.81 33.76 -40.33
N LYS A 431 -30.08 34.30 -41.51
CA LYS A 431 -30.18 33.51 -42.74
C LYS A 431 -28.90 32.73 -42.94
N ASP A 432 -29.04 31.43 -43.21
CA ASP A 432 -27.92 30.49 -43.41
C ASP A 432 -27.11 30.16 -42.15
N PHE A 433 -27.66 30.36 -40.94
CA PHE A 433 -27.01 29.89 -39.73
C PHE A 433 -26.82 28.38 -39.78
N GLN A 434 -25.59 27.92 -39.57
CA GLN A 434 -25.24 26.53 -39.41
C GLN A 434 -24.55 26.30 -38.05
N MET A 435 -24.95 25.25 -37.38
CA MET A 435 -24.31 24.87 -36.14
C MET A 435 -22.84 24.45 -36.40
N MET A 436 -21.92 25.17 -35.81
CA MET A 436 -20.49 24.90 -36.00
C MET A 436 -20.13 23.50 -35.46
N TYR A 437 -19.50 22.69 -36.30
CA TYR A 437 -19.14 21.28 -36.04
C TYR A 437 -20.35 20.33 -35.93
N ASP A 438 -21.57 20.76 -36.23
CA ASP A 438 -22.75 19.89 -36.28
C ASP A 438 -23.67 20.36 -37.44
N ASN A 439 -23.17 20.22 -38.68
CA ASN A 439 -23.80 20.74 -39.88
C ASN A 439 -25.12 20.04 -40.23
N GLU A 440 -25.40 18.89 -39.59
CA GLU A 440 -26.64 18.12 -39.82
C GLU A 440 -27.74 18.51 -38.85
N ALA A 441 -27.44 19.31 -37.80
CA ALA A 441 -28.44 19.76 -36.84
C ALA A 441 -29.51 20.63 -37.51
N LYS A 442 -30.77 20.22 -37.39
CA LYS A 442 -31.95 20.96 -37.84
C LYS A 442 -32.64 21.65 -36.68
N TYR A 443 -32.55 21.06 -35.52
CA TYR A 443 -33.18 21.53 -34.30
C TYR A 443 -32.17 21.59 -33.17
N ILE A 444 -32.39 22.52 -32.24
CA ILE A 444 -31.72 22.65 -30.97
C ILE A 444 -32.74 22.54 -29.86
N TYR A 445 -32.43 21.84 -28.81
CA TYR A 445 -33.32 21.67 -27.67
C TYR A 445 -32.71 22.27 -26.41
N PHE A 446 -33.52 23.01 -25.66
CA PHE A 446 -33.06 23.64 -24.44
C PHE A 446 -34.06 23.50 -23.29
N HIS A 447 -33.55 23.53 -22.07
CA HIS A 447 -34.33 23.56 -20.83
C HIS A 447 -33.82 24.67 -19.92
N VAL A 448 -34.74 25.52 -19.43
CA VAL A 448 -34.42 26.57 -18.47
C VAL A 448 -34.75 26.11 -17.05
N LEU A 449 -33.86 26.42 -16.12
CA LEU A 449 -33.95 25.99 -14.73
C LEU A 449 -33.81 27.19 -13.78
N PRO A 450 -34.51 27.22 -12.63
CA PRO A 450 -34.44 28.32 -11.68
C PRO A 450 -33.08 28.49 -10.99
#